data_00e2e88fbebd735821541d1648028625
#
_entry.id   00e2e88fbebd735821541d1648028625
#
_cell.length_a   1.000
_cell.length_b   1.000
_cell.length_c   1.000
_cell.angle_alpha   90.00
_cell.angle_beta   90.00
_cell.angle_gamma   90.00
#
_symmetry.space_group_name_H-M   'P 1'
#
loop_
_entity.id
_entity.type
_entity.pdbx_description
1 polymer ?
#
loop_
_entity_poly.entity_id
_entity_poly.type
_entity_poly.pdbx_seq_one_letter_code
_entity_poly.pdbx_strand_id
1 'polypeptide(L)'
;MLKATLLTLAALLFSQDALALDPNTTDPREIMSSAENREAKDNTQMRLSITITDDKGRERNRQVQVRAMQFDEGSRQIVLFEKPADLAGAGLLSIDYSDGGRDDDQWLYLPSVGKTTRIASADKSGSFMGTDLSYADMTRKDPDAYDYKMLETSVAIDGMDCWHIEATPKTEKEQKETGYAKTEVWIAKDSMIPVQVKAWVLEGKRLKYTKLSDIREVDGTAVAHTVTVRTTKSGEVESTSVLVTSDLKFNSADVTEADFTEQRLERGL
;
A
#
# COMPACT_ATOMS: atom_id res chain seq x y z
N MET A 1 21.81 -58.91 25.20
CA MET A 1 21.15 -59.01 23.87
C MET A 1 20.16 -57.87 23.76
N LEU A 2 20.61 -56.79 23.13
CA LEU A 2 19.82 -55.55 23.00
C LEU A 2 19.18 -55.53 21.62
N LYS A 3 17.86 -55.59 21.57
CA LYS A 3 17.11 -55.42 20.32
C LYS A 3 16.91 -53.93 20.07
N ALA A 4 17.56 -53.41 19.04
CA ALA A 4 17.33 -52.07 18.52
C ALA A 4 16.03 -52.03 17.72
N THR A 5 15.07 -51.24 18.17
CA THR A 5 13.84 -50.96 17.46
C THR A 5 14.07 -49.67 16.65
N LEU A 6 14.08 -49.80 15.32
CA LEU A 6 14.12 -48.66 14.39
C LEU A 6 12.78 -47.93 14.47
N LEU A 7 12.78 -46.66 14.94
CA LEU A 7 11.68 -45.74 14.76
C LEU A 7 11.88 -45.02 13.43
N THR A 8 11.09 -45.35 12.44
CA THR A 8 10.94 -44.59 11.22
C THR A 8 10.16 -43.31 11.53
N LEU A 9 10.87 -42.19 11.59
CA LEU A 9 10.28 -40.84 11.68
C LEU A 9 9.78 -40.46 10.28
N ALA A 10 8.49 -40.67 10.00
CA ALA A 10 7.84 -40.11 8.85
C ALA A 10 7.72 -38.58 9.06
N ALA A 11 8.61 -37.82 8.44
CA ALA A 11 8.46 -36.37 8.32
C ALA A 11 7.25 -36.12 7.43
N LEU A 12 6.11 -35.82 8.04
CA LEU A 12 4.98 -35.16 7.37
C LEU A 12 5.44 -33.75 7.01
N LEU A 13 5.91 -33.61 5.78
CA LEU A 13 6.02 -32.31 5.11
C LEU A 13 4.59 -31.81 4.89
N PHE A 14 4.07 -31.08 5.85
CA PHE A 14 2.97 -30.16 5.57
C PHE A 14 3.58 -29.01 4.75
N SER A 15 3.54 -29.14 3.43
CA SER A 15 3.47 -27.98 2.57
C SER A 15 2.17 -27.26 2.96
N GLN A 16 2.29 -26.15 3.68
CA GLN A 16 1.21 -25.18 3.71
C GLN A 16 1.19 -24.56 2.30
N ASP A 17 0.48 -25.22 1.39
CA ASP A 17 -0.05 -24.56 0.23
C ASP A 17 -0.92 -23.44 0.80
N ALA A 18 -0.46 -22.19 0.67
CA ALA A 18 -1.35 -21.06 0.83
C ALA A 18 -2.50 -21.35 -0.15
N LEU A 19 -3.69 -21.64 0.37
CA LEU A 19 -4.87 -21.94 -0.44
C LEU A 19 -5.06 -20.72 -1.33
N ALA A 20 -4.67 -20.88 -2.59
CA ALA A 20 -4.96 -19.87 -3.59
C ALA A 20 -6.47 -19.66 -3.59
N LEU A 21 -6.90 -18.41 -3.49
CA LEU A 21 -8.31 -18.07 -3.49
C LEU A 21 -8.97 -18.68 -4.74
N ASP A 22 -10.14 -19.28 -4.58
CA ASP A 22 -10.90 -19.81 -5.73
C ASP A 22 -11.15 -18.65 -6.72
N PRO A 23 -10.63 -18.71 -7.96
CA PRO A 23 -10.84 -17.65 -8.96
C PRO A 23 -12.30 -17.47 -9.35
N ASN A 24 -13.18 -18.38 -8.94
CA ASN A 24 -14.63 -18.29 -9.14
C ASN A 24 -15.38 -17.79 -7.91
N THR A 25 -14.68 -17.47 -6.80
CA THR A 25 -15.37 -16.93 -5.63
C THR A 25 -16.12 -15.65 -6.01
N THR A 26 -17.31 -15.48 -5.41
CA THR A 26 -18.15 -14.29 -5.56
C THR A 26 -18.26 -13.50 -4.26
N ASP A 27 -17.54 -13.90 -3.22
CA ASP A 27 -17.50 -13.17 -1.95
C ASP A 27 -16.52 -11.99 -2.04
N PRO A 28 -17.02 -10.75 -2.16
CA PRO A 28 -16.15 -9.59 -2.32
C PRO A 28 -15.31 -9.30 -1.08
N ARG A 29 -15.77 -9.66 0.13
CA ARG A 29 -15.00 -9.47 1.37
C ARG A 29 -13.81 -10.41 1.41
N GLU A 30 -14.00 -11.68 1.05
CA GLU A 30 -12.93 -12.66 0.96
C GLU A 30 -11.85 -12.23 -0.04
N ILE A 31 -12.26 -11.74 -1.23
CA ILE A 31 -11.33 -11.25 -2.26
C ILE A 31 -10.54 -10.03 -1.75
N MET A 32 -11.21 -9.04 -1.17
CA MET A 32 -10.55 -7.84 -0.66
C MET A 32 -9.60 -8.16 0.48
N SER A 33 -10.00 -9.03 1.43
CA SER A 33 -9.12 -9.48 2.51
C SER A 33 -7.90 -10.22 1.99
N SER A 34 -8.05 -11.07 0.98
CA SER A 34 -6.93 -11.79 0.36
C SER A 34 -5.99 -10.84 -0.39
N ALA A 35 -6.52 -9.82 -1.06
CA ALA A 35 -5.71 -8.80 -1.75
C ALA A 35 -4.90 -7.94 -0.77
N GLU A 36 -5.48 -7.54 0.37
CA GLU A 36 -4.78 -6.79 1.43
C GLU A 36 -3.75 -7.65 2.16
N ASN A 37 -4.03 -8.95 2.32
CA ASN A 37 -3.16 -9.91 3.00
C ASN A 37 -2.28 -10.71 2.02
N ARG A 38 -2.06 -10.20 0.81
CA ARG A 38 -1.11 -10.81 -0.14
C ARG A 38 0.20 -11.12 0.59
N GLU A 39 0.84 -12.22 0.20
CA GLU A 39 2.08 -12.69 0.82
C GLU A 39 3.05 -11.54 1.09
N ALA A 40 3.08 -11.13 2.35
CA ALA A 40 3.99 -10.10 2.80
C ALA A 40 5.36 -10.73 3.00
N LYS A 41 6.40 -10.14 2.41
CA LYS A 41 7.79 -10.53 2.70
C LYS A 41 8.17 -9.98 4.08
N ASP A 42 9.12 -10.64 4.76
CA ASP A 42 9.57 -10.20 6.09
C ASP A 42 9.99 -8.74 6.09
N ASN A 43 10.73 -8.34 5.04
CA ASN A 43 11.01 -6.95 4.79
C ASN A 43 11.16 -6.64 3.29
N THR A 44 11.06 -5.35 2.97
CA THR A 44 11.21 -4.82 1.61
C THR A 44 12.01 -3.53 1.67
N GLN A 45 12.90 -3.33 0.70
CA GLN A 45 13.48 -2.02 0.41
C GLN A 45 13.36 -1.70 -1.08
N MET A 46 13.16 -0.44 -1.41
CA MET A 46 13.08 0.04 -2.79
C MET A 46 13.35 1.54 -2.88
N ARG A 47 13.60 2.03 -4.09
CA ARG A 47 13.55 3.45 -4.43
C ARG A 47 12.34 3.74 -5.29
N LEU A 48 11.76 4.92 -5.11
CA LEU A 48 10.69 5.43 -5.97
C LEU A 48 11.15 6.74 -6.59
N SER A 49 10.97 6.84 -7.90
CA SER A 49 10.97 8.11 -8.63
C SER A 49 9.53 8.55 -8.77
N ILE A 50 9.20 9.76 -8.30
CA ILE A 50 7.84 10.31 -8.33
C ILE A 50 7.85 11.55 -9.21
N THR A 51 7.04 11.56 -10.27
CA THR A 51 6.79 12.72 -11.11
C THR A 51 5.37 13.21 -10.88
N ILE A 52 5.20 14.47 -10.50
CA ILE A 52 3.91 15.10 -10.24
C ILE A 52 3.70 16.16 -11.30
N THR A 53 2.64 16.02 -12.10
CA THR A 53 2.27 16.96 -13.16
C THR A 53 0.97 17.65 -12.80
N ASP A 54 0.93 18.98 -12.79
CA ASP A 54 -0.27 19.76 -12.52
C ASP A 54 -1.12 20.02 -13.80
N ASP A 55 -2.25 20.70 -13.64
CA ASP A 55 -3.19 21.09 -14.73
C ASP A 55 -2.57 21.96 -15.83
N LYS A 56 -1.40 22.58 -15.55
CA LYS A 56 -0.66 23.43 -16.50
C LYS A 56 0.52 22.69 -17.14
N GLY A 57 0.68 21.39 -16.86
CA GLY A 57 1.79 20.58 -17.36
C GLY A 57 3.13 20.85 -16.67
N ARG A 58 3.15 21.54 -15.52
CA ARG A 58 4.36 21.76 -14.74
C ARG A 58 4.70 20.50 -13.94
N GLU A 59 5.95 20.06 -14.03
CA GLU A 59 6.42 18.86 -13.38
C GLU A 59 7.23 19.16 -12.11
N ARG A 60 7.05 18.34 -11.11
CA ARG A 60 7.86 18.27 -9.89
C ARG A 60 8.33 16.84 -9.68
N ASN A 61 9.63 16.65 -9.57
CA ASN A 61 10.23 15.35 -9.41
C ASN A 61 10.69 15.11 -7.97
N ARG A 62 10.53 13.87 -7.48
CA ARG A 62 10.97 13.40 -6.16
C ARG A 62 11.74 12.10 -6.31
N GLN A 63 12.69 11.88 -5.45
CA GLN A 63 13.28 10.55 -5.23
C GLN A 63 13.17 10.22 -3.76
N VAL A 64 12.66 9.02 -3.46
CA VAL A 64 12.48 8.55 -2.10
C VAL A 64 13.04 7.14 -1.95
N GLN A 65 13.60 6.85 -0.78
CA GLN A 65 13.89 5.51 -0.33
C GLN A 65 12.74 5.03 0.53
N VAL A 66 12.32 3.79 0.33
CA VAL A 66 11.25 3.14 1.11
C VAL A 66 11.82 1.88 1.72
N ARG A 67 11.56 1.67 3.02
CA ARG A 67 11.73 0.40 3.70
C ARG A 67 10.43 0.03 4.38
N ALA A 68 10.11 -1.25 4.39
CA ALA A 68 8.97 -1.80 5.11
C ALA A 68 9.39 -3.11 5.77
N MET A 69 8.76 -3.45 6.90
CA MET A 69 9.04 -4.67 7.65
C MET A 69 7.80 -5.15 8.39
N GLN A 70 7.62 -6.48 8.44
CA GLN A 70 6.58 -7.11 9.25
C GLN A 70 7.05 -7.26 10.69
N PHE A 71 6.14 -7.04 11.63
CA PHE A 71 6.30 -7.20 13.06
C PHE A 71 5.15 -8.07 13.60
N ASP A 72 5.28 -8.61 14.79
CA ASP A 72 4.21 -9.43 15.42
C ASP A 72 2.90 -8.64 15.57
N GLU A 73 2.99 -7.33 15.79
CA GLU A 73 1.86 -6.43 16.01
C GLU A 73 1.32 -5.74 14.74
N GLY A 74 1.90 -6.06 13.56
CA GLY A 74 1.51 -5.44 12.29
C GLY A 74 2.69 -5.14 11.37
N SER A 75 2.66 -4.05 10.60
CA SER A 75 3.75 -3.66 9.71
C SER A 75 4.21 -2.23 9.97
N ARG A 76 5.46 -1.94 9.62
CA ARG A 76 6.02 -0.59 9.66
C ARG A 76 6.64 -0.23 8.34
N GLN A 77 6.46 1.01 7.93
CA GLN A 77 7.05 1.56 6.73
C GLN A 77 7.72 2.90 7.02
N ILE A 78 8.92 3.10 6.49
CA ILE A 78 9.59 4.40 6.49
C ILE A 78 9.85 4.84 5.06
N VAL A 79 9.51 6.10 4.75
CA VAL A 79 9.75 6.75 3.47
C VAL A 79 10.62 7.95 3.73
N LEU A 80 11.79 8.04 3.08
CA LEU A 80 12.70 9.17 3.21
C LEU A 80 12.96 9.82 1.85
N PHE A 81 12.85 11.13 1.80
CA PHE A 81 13.12 11.92 0.61
C PHE A 81 14.63 12.11 0.42
N GLU A 82 15.14 11.71 -0.75
CA GLU A 82 16.53 11.94 -1.18
C GLU A 82 16.64 13.19 -2.04
N LYS A 83 15.62 13.48 -2.85
CA LYS A 83 15.56 14.64 -3.76
C LYS A 83 14.14 15.20 -3.86
N PRO A 84 13.99 16.50 -4.18
CA PRO A 84 15.03 17.52 -4.37
C PRO A 84 15.66 17.97 -3.04
N ALA A 85 16.67 18.84 -3.09
CA ALA A 85 17.45 19.23 -1.93
C ALA A 85 16.64 19.94 -0.82
N ASP A 86 15.55 20.63 -1.17
CA ASP A 86 14.63 21.27 -0.21
C ASP A 86 13.74 20.28 0.55
N LEU A 87 13.60 19.06 0.04
CA LEU A 87 12.89 17.96 0.70
C LEU A 87 13.83 16.88 1.27
N ALA A 88 15.12 16.92 0.91
CA ALA A 88 16.06 15.90 1.34
C ALA A 88 16.09 15.79 2.88
N GLY A 89 15.96 14.56 3.39
CA GLY A 89 15.83 14.26 4.81
C GLY A 89 14.42 14.39 5.38
N ALA A 90 13.43 14.90 4.64
CA ALA A 90 12.04 14.76 5.04
C ALA A 90 11.61 13.29 4.98
N GLY A 91 10.70 12.87 5.84
CA GLY A 91 10.26 11.49 5.84
C GLY A 91 8.95 11.24 6.57
N LEU A 92 8.38 10.06 6.31
CA LEU A 92 7.16 9.55 6.93
C LEU A 92 7.46 8.17 7.52
N LEU A 93 7.12 7.96 8.78
CA LEU A 93 7.06 6.65 9.42
C LEU A 93 5.59 6.30 9.62
N SER A 94 5.15 5.17 9.08
CA SER A 94 3.82 4.60 9.30
C SER A 94 3.93 3.30 10.08
N ILE A 95 3.04 3.10 11.05
CA ILE A 95 2.85 1.86 11.80
C ILE A 95 1.40 1.44 11.60
N ASP A 96 1.22 0.33 10.90
CA ASP A 96 -0.06 -0.31 10.67
C ASP A 96 -0.22 -1.43 11.67
N TYR A 97 -1.24 -1.37 12.52
CA TYR A 97 -1.49 -2.39 13.54
C TYR A 97 -2.40 -3.50 12.99
N SER A 98 -2.07 -4.75 13.31
CA SER A 98 -2.92 -5.91 12.97
C SER A 98 -4.20 -5.98 13.80
N ASP A 99 -4.26 -5.27 14.93
CA ASP A 99 -5.47 -5.10 15.75
C ASP A 99 -6.34 -3.97 15.15
N GLY A 100 -7.41 -4.35 14.44
CA GLY A 100 -8.37 -3.40 13.83
C GLY A 100 -9.09 -2.49 14.84
N GLY A 101 -8.95 -2.70 16.15
CA GLY A 101 -9.44 -1.80 17.20
C GLY A 101 -8.49 -0.64 17.52
N ARG A 102 -7.27 -0.66 16.99
CA ARG A 102 -6.24 0.36 17.19
C ARG A 102 -6.01 1.17 15.92
N ASP A 103 -6.07 2.50 16.05
CA ASP A 103 -5.75 3.40 14.93
C ASP A 103 -4.27 3.32 14.57
N ASP A 104 -3.96 3.28 13.28
CA ASP A 104 -2.59 3.33 12.77
C ASP A 104 -1.93 4.65 13.12
N ASP A 105 -0.62 4.60 13.34
CA ASP A 105 0.19 5.76 13.67
C ASP A 105 1.02 6.22 12.48
N GLN A 106 1.09 7.52 12.27
CA GLN A 106 1.96 8.14 11.28
C GLN A 106 2.69 9.33 11.87
N TRP A 107 4.01 9.42 11.60
CA TRP A 107 4.87 10.53 12.01
C TRP A 107 5.56 11.13 10.80
N LEU A 108 5.42 12.43 10.64
CA LEU A 108 6.07 13.23 9.62
C LEU A 108 7.24 13.99 10.22
N TYR A 109 8.42 13.86 9.62
CA TYR A 109 9.57 14.70 9.90
C TYR A 109 9.85 15.64 8.74
N LEU A 110 10.00 16.92 9.03
CA LEU A 110 10.41 17.95 8.07
C LEU A 110 11.66 18.63 8.59
N PRO A 111 12.81 18.58 7.88
CA PRO A 111 14.05 19.23 8.30
C PRO A 111 13.89 20.73 8.56
N SER A 112 13.04 21.40 7.79
CA SER A 112 12.72 22.83 7.97
C SER A 112 12.03 23.15 9.30
N VAL A 113 11.35 22.18 9.92
CA VAL A 113 10.70 22.27 11.22
C VAL A 113 11.60 21.73 12.34
N GLY A 114 12.48 20.77 12.01
CA GLY A 114 13.46 20.18 12.92
C GLY A 114 12.87 19.29 14.00
N LYS A 115 11.64 18.79 13.83
CA LYS A 115 10.97 17.86 14.76
C LYS A 115 10.01 16.94 14.06
N THR A 116 9.82 15.76 14.62
CA THR A 116 8.79 14.80 14.24
C THR A 116 7.42 15.26 14.76
N THR A 117 6.39 15.13 13.95
CA THR A 117 5.00 15.46 14.30
C THR A 117 4.10 14.29 13.92
N ARG A 118 3.28 13.84 14.88
CA ARG A 118 2.27 12.80 14.61
C ARG A 118 1.14 13.38 13.77
N ILE A 119 0.75 12.66 12.72
CA ILE A 119 -0.40 13.02 11.88
C ILE A 119 -1.67 12.59 12.62
N ALA A 120 -2.57 13.53 12.86
CA ALA A 120 -3.86 13.20 13.45
C ALA A 120 -4.74 12.44 12.45
N SER A 121 -5.60 11.53 12.92
CA SER A 121 -6.49 10.75 12.04
C SER A 121 -7.33 11.63 11.12
N ALA A 122 -7.79 12.80 11.59
CA ALA A 122 -8.54 13.75 10.77
C ALA A 122 -7.72 14.39 9.63
N ASP A 123 -6.39 14.36 9.70
CA ASP A 123 -5.49 14.97 8.72
C ASP A 123 -4.94 13.94 7.71
N LYS A 124 -5.19 12.64 7.93
CA LYS A 124 -4.69 11.56 7.06
C LYS A 124 -5.25 11.63 5.63
N SER A 125 -6.43 12.22 5.41
CA SER A 125 -6.97 12.48 4.07
C SER A 125 -6.20 13.54 3.29
N GLY A 126 -5.31 14.29 3.95
CA GLY A 126 -4.46 15.30 3.33
C GLY A 126 -3.45 14.72 2.34
N SER A 127 -3.04 15.53 1.35
CA SER A 127 -2.08 15.12 0.32
C SER A 127 -0.71 14.78 0.92
N PHE A 128 -0.17 13.60 0.61
CA PHE A 128 1.19 13.21 0.98
C PHE A 128 2.21 14.02 0.16
N MET A 129 2.84 14.98 0.82
CA MET A 129 3.93 15.80 0.26
C MET A 129 3.62 16.42 -1.12
N GLY A 130 2.34 16.75 -1.38
CA GLY A 130 1.88 17.38 -2.62
C GLY A 130 1.76 16.43 -3.81
N THR A 131 1.72 15.12 -3.57
CA THR A 131 1.35 14.08 -4.55
C THR A 131 -0.18 13.92 -4.61
N ASP A 132 -0.68 13.11 -5.54
CA ASP A 132 -2.09 12.69 -5.58
C ASP A 132 -2.44 11.60 -4.56
N LEU A 133 -1.45 11.06 -3.84
CA LEU A 133 -1.67 10.18 -2.69
C LEU A 133 -1.99 11.00 -1.44
N SER A 134 -2.84 10.47 -0.57
CA SER A 134 -3.06 10.97 0.78
C SER A 134 -2.16 10.24 1.78
N TYR A 135 -2.05 10.74 3.01
CA TYR A 135 -1.40 9.99 4.08
C TYR A 135 -2.13 8.68 4.37
N ALA A 136 -3.46 8.63 4.27
CA ALA A 136 -4.25 7.42 4.40
C ALA A 136 -4.00 6.39 3.28
N ASP A 137 -3.56 6.81 2.09
CA ASP A 137 -3.16 5.89 1.03
C ASP A 137 -1.80 5.21 1.31
N MET A 138 -1.06 5.66 2.35
CA MET A 138 0.24 5.12 2.76
C MET A 138 0.14 4.07 3.86
N THR A 139 -1.07 3.74 4.34
CA THR A 139 -1.36 2.71 5.32
C THR A 139 -2.20 1.60 4.71
N ARG A 140 -2.18 0.41 5.32
CA ARG A 140 -3.05 -0.70 4.93
C ARG A 140 -4.50 -0.38 5.31
N LYS A 141 -5.42 -1.01 4.61
CA LYS A 141 -6.85 -0.88 4.92
C LYS A 141 -7.29 -2.08 5.74
N ASP A 142 -8.02 -1.82 6.83
CA ASP A 142 -8.71 -2.89 7.55
C ASP A 142 -9.91 -3.36 6.71
N PRO A 143 -9.92 -4.61 6.20
CA PRO A 143 -11.03 -5.12 5.42
C PRO A 143 -12.36 -5.11 6.20
N ASP A 144 -12.32 -5.13 7.52
CA ASP A 144 -13.51 -5.12 8.37
C ASP A 144 -14.14 -3.73 8.53
N ALA A 145 -13.42 -2.67 8.15
CA ALA A 145 -13.92 -1.30 8.18
C ALA A 145 -14.85 -0.95 7.00
N TYR A 146 -15.05 -1.87 6.02
CA TYR A 146 -15.80 -1.60 4.79
C TYR A 146 -16.95 -2.58 4.57
N ASP A 147 -18.01 -2.09 3.95
CA ASP A 147 -19.04 -2.89 3.29
C ASP A 147 -18.65 -3.07 1.82
N TYR A 148 -18.77 -4.30 1.32
CA TYR A 148 -18.37 -4.65 -0.03
C TYR A 148 -19.55 -5.09 -0.88
N LYS A 149 -19.51 -4.73 -2.17
CA LYS A 149 -20.47 -5.18 -3.16
C LYS A 149 -19.72 -5.66 -4.41
N MET A 150 -19.96 -6.91 -4.83
CA MET A 150 -19.53 -7.40 -6.12
C MET A 150 -20.29 -6.66 -7.22
N LEU A 151 -19.58 -5.98 -8.11
CA LEU A 151 -20.15 -5.33 -9.29
C LEU A 151 -20.05 -6.26 -10.50
N GLU A 152 -18.87 -6.87 -10.73
CA GLU A 152 -18.63 -7.83 -11.79
C GLU A 152 -17.70 -8.94 -11.31
N THR A 153 -18.05 -10.19 -11.61
CA THR A 153 -17.23 -11.35 -11.22
C THR A 153 -16.09 -11.63 -12.20
N SER A 154 -16.12 -11.01 -13.39
CA SER A 154 -15.09 -11.13 -14.42
C SER A 154 -15.20 -9.95 -15.37
N VAL A 155 -14.12 -9.17 -15.45
CA VAL A 155 -13.96 -8.05 -16.37
C VAL A 155 -12.49 -7.94 -16.78
N ALA A 156 -12.23 -7.69 -18.07
CA ALA A 156 -10.86 -7.59 -18.57
C ALA A 156 -10.31 -6.16 -18.37
N ILE A 157 -9.19 -6.04 -17.67
CA ILE A 157 -8.41 -4.81 -17.53
C ILE A 157 -6.98 -5.07 -18.06
N ASP A 158 -6.60 -4.42 -19.14
CA ASP A 158 -5.30 -4.60 -19.79
C ASP A 158 -4.98 -6.09 -20.09
N GLY A 159 -6.00 -6.90 -20.40
CA GLY A 159 -5.88 -8.33 -20.69
C GLY A 159 -5.88 -9.25 -19.48
N MET A 160 -5.93 -8.73 -18.27
CA MET A 160 -6.07 -9.49 -17.03
C MET A 160 -7.55 -9.69 -16.69
N ASP A 161 -7.94 -10.91 -16.28
CA ASP A 161 -9.28 -11.18 -15.74
C ASP A 161 -9.36 -10.68 -14.29
N CYS A 162 -10.28 -9.77 -14.02
CA CYS A 162 -10.40 -9.09 -12.74
C CYS A 162 -11.79 -9.26 -12.13
N TRP A 163 -11.87 -9.28 -10.80
CA TRP A 163 -13.08 -8.93 -10.09
C TRP A 163 -13.22 -7.41 -10.02
N HIS A 164 -14.46 -6.91 -10.11
CA HIS A 164 -14.80 -5.50 -9.90
C HIS A 164 -15.66 -5.36 -8.66
N ILE A 165 -15.16 -4.68 -7.65
CA ILE A 165 -15.76 -4.61 -6.31
C ILE A 165 -15.89 -3.15 -5.88
N GLU A 166 -17.08 -2.79 -5.37
CA GLU A 166 -17.29 -1.52 -4.67
C GLU A 166 -17.04 -1.72 -3.17
N ALA A 167 -16.28 -0.81 -2.55
CA ALA A 167 -16.02 -0.76 -1.12
C ALA A 167 -16.51 0.58 -0.55
N THR A 168 -17.34 0.53 0.48
CA THR A 168 -17.89 1.71 1.17
C THR A 168 -17.49 1.67 2.64
N PRO A 169 -16.84 2.72 3.19
CA PRO A 169 -16.52 2.80 4.61
C PRO A 169 -17.78 2.67 5.47
N LYS A 170 -17.74 1.83 6.52
CA LYS A 170 -18.88 1.60 7.43
C LYS A 170 -19.18 2.78 8.35
N THR A 171 -18.18 3.63 8.62
CA THR A 171 -18.30 4.71 9.59
C THR A 171 -17.92 6.06 9.01
N GLU A 172 -18.48 7.14 9.54
CA GLU A 172 -18.06 8.50 9.21
C GLU A 172 -16.59 8.78 9.60
N LYS A 173 -16.10 8.11 10.66
CA LYS A 173 -14.68 8.21 11.07
C LYS A 173 -13.80 7.74 9.94
N GLU A 174 -14.04 6.53 9.42
CA GLU A 174 -13.28 5.94 8.31
C GLU A 174 -13.36 6.79 7.04
N GLN A 175 -14.57 7.31 6.71
CA GLN A 175 -14.74 8.22 5.59
C GLN A 175 -13.88 9.48 5.71
N LYS A 176 -13.86 10.10 6.89
CA LYS A 176 -13.08 11.33 7.15
C LYS A 176 -11.58 11.05 7.15
N GLU A 177 -11.15 9.92 7.72
CA GLU A 177 -9.75 9.52 7.79
C GLU A 177 -9.19 9.24 6.40
N THR A 178 -9.89 8.47 5.58
CA THR A 178 -9.48 8.16 4.20
C THR A 178 -9.75 9.31 3.23
N GLY A 179 -10.76 10.13 3.50
CA GLY A 179 -11.23 11.17 2.60
C GLY A 179 -12.08 10.65 1.44
N TYR A 180 -12.53 9.37 1.49
CA TYR A 180 -13.29 8.74 0.42
C TYR A 180 -14.72 8.39 0.85
N ALA A 181 -15.72 8.75 0.00
CA ALA A 181 -17.10 8.31 0.18
C ALA A 181 -17.26 6.83 -0.16
N LYS A 182 -16.57 6.37 -1.19
CA LYS A 182 -16.47 4.97 -1.64
C LYS A 182 -15.33 4.79 -2.59
N THR A 183 -14.96 3.54 -2.86
CA THR A 183 -14.01 3.16 -3.90
C THR A 183 -14.56 2.03 -4.76
N GLU A 184 -14.15 1.96 -6.00
CA GLU A 184 -14.28 0.78 -6.86
C GLU A 184 -12.89 0.23 -7.13
N VAL A 185 -12.70 -1.08 -7.01
CA VAL A 185 -11.42 -1.76 -7.10
C VAL A 185 -11.52 -2.89 -8.12
N TRP A 186 -10.55 -2.96 -9.03
CA TRP A 186 -10.37 -4.06 -9.97
C TRP A 186 -9.17 -4.88 -9.54
N ILE A 187 -9.42 -6.13 -9.13
CA ILE A 187 -8.40 -7.04 -8.60
C ILE A 187 -8.13 -8.14 -9.61
N ALA A 188 -6.89 -8.25 -10.09
CA ALA A 188 -6.47 -9.32 -11.01
C ALA A 188 -6.51 -10.68 -10.29
N LYS A 189 -7.20 -11.66 -10.88
CA LYS A 189 -7.46 -12.97 -10.26
C LYS A 189 -6.21 -13.82 -10.08
N ASP A 190 -5.24 -13.67 -10.96
CA ASP A 190 -4.01 -14.45 -10.97
C ASP A 190 -2.96 -13.96 -9.97
N SER A 191 -2.95 -12.65 -9.70
CA SER A 191 -1.91 -12.02 -8.87
C SER A 191 -2.44 -11.38 -7.60
N MET A 192 -3.77 -11.26 -7.44
CA MET A 192 -4.43 -10.53 -6.35
C MET A 192 -4.01 -9.05 -6.29
N ILE A 193 -3.45 -8.50 -7.37
CA ILE A 193 -3.07 -7.08 -7.44
C ILE A 193 -4.32 -6.24 -7.74
N PRO A 194 -4.58 -5.15 -6.98
CA PRO A 194 -5.61 -4.17 -7.30
C PRO A 194 -5.12 -3.29 -8.47
N VAL A 195 -5.23 -3.79 -9.70
CA VAL A 195 -4.66 -3.16 -10.89
C VAL A 195 -5.26 -1.80 -11.23
N GLN A 196 -6.49 -1.54 -10.76
CA GLN A 196 -7.14 -0.25 -10.90
C GLN A 196 -8.01 0.05 -9.68
N VAL A 197 -8.01 1.32 -9.26
CA VAL A 197 -8.91 1.84 -8.21
C VAL A 197 -9.48 3.17 -8.68
N LYS A 198 -10.79 3.36 -8.43
CA LYS A 198 -11.46 4.64 -8.58
C LYS A 198 -12.05 5.04 -7.24
N ALA A 199 -11.70 6.22 -6.75
CA ALA A 199 -12.16 6.73 -5.46
C ALA A 199 -13.00 8.01 -5.64
N TRP A 200 -14.08 8.09 -4.90
CA TRP A 200 -14.90 9.31 -4.78
C TRP A 200 -14.45 10.08 -3.57
N VAL A 201 -13.74 11.18 -3.81
CA VAL A 201 -13.23 12.05 -2.75
C VAL A 201 -14.41 12.81 -2.13
N LEU A 202 -14.45 12.88 -0.80
CA LEU A 202 -15.55 13.55 -0.07
C LEU A 202 -15.68 15.02 -0.44
N GLU A 203 -14.56 15.68 -0.69
CA GLU A 203 -14.54 17.11 -0.91
C GLU A 203 -14.26 17.50 -2.37
N GLY A 204 -14.83 18.62 -2.80
CA GLY A 204 -14.44 19.31 -4.01
C GLY A 204 -14.87 18.66 -5.32
N LYS A 205 -15.83 17.73 -5.32
CA LYS A 205 -16.29 16.98 -6.51
C LYS A 205 -15.14 16.33 -7.28
N ARG A 206 -14.20 15.74 -6.54
CA ARG A 206 -13.02 15.08 -7.09
C ARG A 206 -13.23 13.58 -7.23
N LEU A 207 -12.62 13.03 -8.27
CA LEU A 207 -12.41 11.59 -8.42
C LEU A 207 -10.91 11.35 -8.49
N LYS A 208 -10.46 10.28 -7.86
CA LYS A 208 -9.08 9.80 -7.94
C LYS A 208 -9.07 8.47 -8.68
N TYR A 209 -8.17 8.32 -9.65
CA TYR A 209 -7.98 7.11 -10.44
C TYR A 209 -6.56 6.63 -10.21
N THR A 210 -6.41 5.44 -9.64
CA THR A 210 -5.12 4.78 -9.47
C THR A 210 -5.03 3.62 -10.45
N LYS A 211 -3.90 3.50 -11.15
CA LYS A 211 -3.58 2.39 -12.03
C LYS A 211 -2.22 1.83 -11.65
N LEU A 212 -2.18 0.52 -11.43
CA LEU A 212 -0.95 -0.24 -11.22
C LEU A 212 -0.61 -0.94 -12.54
N SER A 213 0.63 -0.79 -13.01
CA SER A 213 1.10 -1.32 -14.29
C SER A 213 2.55 -1.75 -14.22
N ASP A 214 3.09 -2.27 -15.33
CA ASP A 214 4.44 -2.83 -15.37
C ASP A 214 4.62 -3.89 -14.28
N ILE A 215 3.69 -4.87 -14.27
CA ILE A 215 3.69 -5.96 -13.30
C ILE A 215 4.78 -6.95 -13.71
N ARG A 216 5.71 -7.20 -12.79
CA ARG A 216 6.84 -8.12 -12.95
C ARG A 216 6.91 -9.07 -11.78
N GLU A 217 7.43 -10.26 -12.03
CA GLU A 217 7.75 -11.21 -10.95
C GLU A 217 9.14 -10.86 -10.36
N VAL A 218 9.18 -10.73 -9.04
CA VAL A 218 10.41 -10.54 -8.27
C VAL A 218 10.40 -11.56 -7.12
N ASP A 219 11.36 -12.45 -7.09
CA ASP A 219 11.47 -13.53 -6.08
C ASP A 219 10.15 -14.30 -5.87
N GLY A 220 9.49 -14.67 -6.98
CA GLY A 220 8.22 -15.41 -7.00
C GLY A 220 6.97 -14.59 -6.65
N THR A 221 7.11 -13.27 -6.50
CA THR A 221 5.99 -12.38 -6.15
C THR A 221 5.72 -11.40 -7.28
N ALA A 222 4.46 -11.29 -7.73
CA ALA A 222 4.05 -10.30 -8.71
C ALA A 222 4.04 -8.90 -8.09
N VAL A 223 4.75 -7.95 -8.69
CA VAL A 223 4.90 -6.57 -8.21
C VAL A 223 4.66 -5.57 -9.33
N ALA A 224 3.79 -4.59 -9.09
CA ALA A 224 3.63 -3.45 -9.98
C ALA A 224 4.80 -2.47 -9.80
N HIS A 225 5.52 -2.18 -10.89
CA HIS A 225 6.65 -1.26 -10.89
C HIS A 225 6.26 0.18 -11.19
N THR A 226 5.04 0.39 -11.68
CA THR A 226 4.52 1.73 -11.96
C THR A 226 3.15 1.90 -11.34
N VAL A 227 2.99 2.97 -10.55
CA VAL A 227 1.71 3.41 -10.00
C VAL A 227 1.41 4.80 -10.55
N THR A 228 0.28 4.96 -11.23
CA THR A 228 -0.21 6.24 -11.72
C THR A 228 -1.44 6.63 -10.93
N VAL A 229 -1.42 7.79 -10.30
CA VAL A 229 -2.58 8.36 -9.58
C VAL A 229 -2.97 9.66 -10.26
N ARG A 230 -4.21 9.75 -10.72
CA ARG A 230 -4.76 10.92 -11.37
C ARG A 230 -5.93 11.46 -10.58
N THR A 231 -5.88 12.72 -10.23
CA THR A 231 -6.99 13.45 -9.60
C THR A 231 -7.71 14.27 -10.66
N THR A 232 -9.04 14.15 -10.71
CA THR A 232 -9.89 15.00 -11.55
C THR A 232 -10.83 15.81 -10.66
N LYS A 233 -11.16 17.01 -11.12
CA LYS A 233 -12.14 17.90 -10.50
C LYS A 233 -13.15 18.32 -11.53
N SER A 234 -14.42 18.03 -11.27
CA SER A 234 -15.53 18.32 -12.22
C SER A 234 -15.29 17.76 -13.63
N GLY A 235 -14.56 16.65 -13.74
CA GLY A 235 -14.24 15.97 -15.00
C GLY A 235 -12.92 16.36 -15.64
N GLU A 236 -12.29 17.47 -15.24
CA GLU A 236 -11.01 17.94 -15.74
C GLU A 236 -9.85 17.39 -14.88
N VAL A 237 -8.70 17.09 -15.49
CA VAL A 237 -7.50 16.63 -14.76
C VAL A 237 -6.92 17.79 -13.95
N GLU A 238 -6.83 17.62 -12.62
CA GLU A 238 -6.23 18.58 -11.70
C GLU A 238 -4.74 18.30 -11.52
N SER A 239 -4.37 17.01 -11.38
CA SER A 239 -2.98 16.57 -11.25
C SER A 239 -2.83 15.10 -11.60
N THR A 240 -1.59 14.69 -11.83
CA THR A 240 -1.21 13.29 -12.01
C THR A 240 0.13 13.03 -11.34
N SER A 241 0.21 12.02 -10.50
CA SER A 241 1.45 11.52 -9.90
C SER A 241 1.78 10.15 -10.48
N VAL A 242 3.00 10.00 -11.00
CA VAL A 242 3.53 8.72 -11.49
C VAL A 242 4.68 8.31 -10.59
N LEU A 243 4.56 7.13 -9.99
CA LEU A 243 5.58 6.52 -9.13
C LEU A 243 6.19 5.33 -9.87
N VAL A 244 7.50 5.32 -10.00
CA VAL A 244 8.23 4.22 -10.65
C VAL A 244 9.20 3.60 -9.64
N THR A 245 9.06 2.29 -9.44
CA THR A 245 9.89 1.49 -8.52
C THR A 245 11.19 1.09 -9.19
N SER A 246 12.29 1.27 -8.45
CA SER A 246 13.62 0.73 -8.77
C SER A 246 14.28 0.13 -7.53
N ASP A 247 15.35 -0.63 -7.73
CA ASP A 247 16.18 -1.22 -6.66
C ASP A 247 15.38 -2.03 -5.62
N LEU A 248 14.28 -2.66 -6.07
CA LEU A 248 13.43 -3.48 -5.20
C LEU A 248 14.21 -4.73 -4.75
N LYS A 249 14.23 -4.94 -3.44
CA LYS A 249 14.77 -6.14 -2.78
C LYS A 249 13.84 -6.58 -1.68
N PHE A 250 13.61 -7.88 -1.59
CA PHE A 250 12.93 -8.53 -0.48
C PHE A 250 13.96 -9.17 0.46
N ASN A 251 13.59 -9.30 1.73
CA ASN A 251 14.36 -9.99 2.76
C ASN A 251 15.82 -9.54 2.81
N SER A 252 16.03 -8.22 2.65
CA SER A 252 17.35 -7.61 2.66
C SER A 252 17.91 -7.54 4.09
N ALA A 253 19.16 -8.00 4.28
CA ALA A 253 19.87 -7.87 5.56
C ALA A 253 20.15 -6.41 5.96
N ASP A 254 20.03 -5.48 5.02
CA ASP A 254 20.20 -4.03 5.26
C ASP A 254 18.99 -3.39 5.95
N VAL A 255 17.85 -4.11 6.05
CA VAL A 255 16.62 -3.63 6.69
C VAL A 255 16.49 -4.30 8.05
N THR A 256 16.43 -3.50 9.10
CA THR A 256 16.36 -3.95 10.49
C THR A 256 15.27 -3.23 11.26
N GLU A 257 14.82 -3.80 12.38
CA GLU A 257 13.82 -3.17 13.27
C GLU A 257 14.22 -1.75 13.72
N ALA A 258 15.55 -1.50 13.87
CA ALA A 258 16.07 -0.21 14.27
C ALA A 258 15.80 0.92 13.26
N ASP A 259 15.45 0.58 12.01
CA ASP A 259 15.12 1.56 10.98
C ASP A 259 13.76 2.23 11.20
N PHE A 260 12.86 1.57 11.97
CA PHE A 260 11.45 1.98 12.09
C PHE A 260 11.15 2.70 13.41
N THR A 261 11.92 3.76 13.69
CA THR A 261 11.77 4.60 14.88
C THR A 261 11.70 6.07 14.51
N GLU A 262 11.02 6.89 15.34
CA GLU A 262 11.01 8.35 15.17
C GLU A 262 12.43 8.94 15.15
N GLN A 263 13.33 8.39 15.97
CA GLN A 263 14.72 8.83 16.00
C GLN A 263 15.45 8.55 14.68
N ARG A 264 15.13 7.42 14.03
CA ARG A 264 15.70 7.06 12.73
C ARG A 264 15.11 7.93 11.62
N LEU A 265 13.80 8.25 11.72
CA LEU A 265 13.14 9.19 10.83
C LEU A 265 13.83 10.56 10.81
N GLU A 266 14.28 11.06 11.97
CA GLU A 266 14.98 12.35 12.10
C GLU A 266 16.43 12.31 11.58
N ARG A 267 17.12 11.16 11.67
CA ARG A 267 18.54 11.02 11.30
C ARG A 267 18.76 10.56 9.87
N GLY A 268 17.74 10.03 9.21
CA GLY A 268 17.85 9.37 7.90
C GLY A 268 18.26 7.89 8.01
N LEU A 269 18.23 7.15 6.91
CA LEU A 269 18.59 5.73 6.81
C LEU A 269 20.08 5.53 6.50
#